data_5e4d4fac10890105860c205ae2a452db
#
_entry.id   5e4d4fac10890105860c205ae2a452db
#
_cell.length_a   1.000
_cell.length_b   1.000
_cell.length_c   1.000
_cell.angle_alpha   90.00
_cell.angle_beta   90.00
_cell.angle_gamma   90.00
#
_symmetry.space_group_name_H-M   'P 1'
#
loop_
_entity.id
_entity.type
_entity.pdbx_description
1 polymer ?
#
loop_
_entity_poly.entity_id
_entity_poly.type
_entity_poly.pdbx_seq_one_letter_code
_entity_poly.pdbx_strand_id
1 'polypeptide(L)'
;GTYSCMFNGFMDYSSLKEQYVSVDNNGYISLYGGLQQGAEGKESKSILTMWDIYCTDKNGKKTIIHPERTYTAEKTDIDKLIGGAEGEGSQTLLPYNWQAGRWYRMLLRCGTSETTGNTTVEQWFQDLTTGEWTHMCTYDIGVKNSCFKGSLTVFSENFLKQYAGGVRSLEFTNVRIHTSEGWKDVTSTGYIRSRVDKTGVLADIYGSWEAGADDSTFYMISTGVPGLGRTENTGKLTVQNRESGDPLNGKPLKETVRFD
;
A
#
# COMPACT_ATOMS: atom_id res chain seq x y z
N GLY A 1 16.61 -0.77 7.14
CA GLY A 1 15.47 -1.16 6.37
C GLY A 1 14.68 0.05 5.85
N THR A 2 14.41 0.04 4.58
CA THR A 2 13.55 1.05 3.93
C THR A 2 12.29 0.34 3.47
N TYR A 3 11.16 0.95 3.71
CA TYR A 3 9.87 0.52 3.20
C TYR A 3 9.36 1.53 2.16
N SER A 4 9.08 1.04 0.97
CA SER A 4 8.46 1.79 -0.11
C SER A 4 7.01 1.35 -0.20
N CYS A 5 6.12 2.08 0.47
CA CYS A 5 4.69 1.86 0.43
C CYS A 5 4.14 2.40 -0.88
N MET A 6 3.69 1.51 -1.73
CA MET A 6 3.13 1.86 -3.04
C MET A 6 1.61 2.02 -3.01
N PHE A 7 0.98 1.56 -1.94
CA PHE A 7 -0.45 1.70 -1.69
C PHE A 7 -0.71 1.73 -0.20
N ASN A 8 -1.42 2.76 0.25
CA ASN A 8 -1.84 2.96 1.63
C ASN A 8 -3.21 3.63 1.59
N GLY A 9 -4.25 2.96 2.11
CA GLY A 9 -5.61 3.44 1.87
C GLY A 9 -6.70 2.75 2.67
N PHE A 10 -7.92 3.02 2.26
CA PHE A 10 -9.13 2.60 2.92
C PHE A 10 -9.97 1.66 2.06
N MET A 11 -10.74 0.81 2.73
CA MET A 11 -11.79 -0.01 2.12
C MET A 11 -13.17 0.58 2.43
N ASP A 12 -14.13 0.34 1.56
CA ASP A 12 -15.54 0.69 1.81
C ASP A 12 -16.24 -0.42 2.60
N TYR A 13 -16.69 -0.09 3.79
CA TYR A 13 -17.44 -0.99 4.67
C TYR A 13 -18.93 -0.64 4.72
N SER A 14 -19.46 0.01 3.72
CA SER A 14 -20.87 0.46 3.69
C SER A 14 -21.87 -0.69 3.83
N SER A 15 -21.54 -1.87 3.31
CA SER A 15 -22.36 -3.08 3.45
C SER A 15 -22.54 -3.56 4.90
N LEU A 16 -21.66 -3.17 5.81
CA LEU A 16 -21.78 -3.51 7.24
C LEU A 16 -22.66 -2.54 8.02
N LYS A 17 -23.00 -1.38 7.47
CA LYS A 17 -23.75 -0.32 8.18
C LYS A 17 -25.21 -0.69 8.49
N GLU A 18 -25.77 -1.67 7.81
CA GLU A 18 -27.10 -2.19 8.15
C GLU A 18 -27.10 -2.96 9.47
N GLN A 19 -25.98 -3.62 9.78
CA GLN A 19 -25.83 -4.45 10.97
C GLN A 19 -25.14 -3.72 12.13
N TYR A 20 -24.24 -2.78 11.82
CA TYR A 20 -23.42 -2.09 12.80
C TYR A 20 -23.59 -0.57 12.74
N VAL A 21 -23.59 0.08 13.90
CA VAL A 21 -23.64 1.55 14.01
C VAL A 21 -22.27 2.21 13.90
N SER A 22 -21.22 1.46 14.19
CA SER A 22 -19.83 1.87 13.99
C SER A 22 -19.05 0.76 13.30
N VAL A 23 -18.29 1.13 12.28
CA VAL A 23 -17.38 0.24 11.54
C VAL A 23 -16.15 1.05 11.16
N ASP A 24 -14.99 0.67 11.66
CA ASP A 24 -13.72 1.31 11.36
C ASP A 24 -12.51 0.35 11.55
N ASN A 25 -11.32 0.83 11.28
CA ASN A 25 -10.07 0.11 11.56
C ASN A 25 -9.37 0.71 12.80
N ASN A 26 -10.12 1.03 13.85
CA ASN A 26 -9.62 1.65 15.09
C ASN A 26 -8.89 2.99 14.83
N GLY A 27 -9.42 3.77 13.88
CA GLY A 27 -8.85 5.07 13.49
C GLY A 27 -7.64 4.98 12.55
N TYR A 28 -7.28 3.78 12.10
CA TYR A 28 -6.22 3.56 11.13
C TYR A 28 -6.76 3.39 9.70
N ILE A 29 -5.84 3.30 8.74
CA ILE A 29 -6.13 2.87 7.36
C ILE A 29 -6.60 1.41 7.34
N SER A 30 -7.18 0.96 6.23
CA SER A 30 -7.60 -0.44 6.08
C SER A 30 -6.46 -1.36 5.69
N LEU A 31 -5.54 -0.87 4.88
CA LEU A 31 -4.42 -1.66 4.36
C LEU A 31 -3.25 -0.79 3.90
N TYR A 32 -2.09 -1.41 3.84
CA TYR A 32 -0.95 -0.88 3.09
C TYR A 32 -0.13 -2.01 2.46
N GLY A 33 0.51 -1.70 1.33
CA GLY A 33 1.33 -2.65 0.59
C GLY A 33 2.45 -2.01 -0.19
N GLY A 34 3.49 -2.81 -0.46
CA GLY A 34 4.66 -2.32 -1.20
C GLY A 34 5.87 -3.22 -1.09
N LEU A 35 7.06 -2.61 -1.24
CA LEU A 35 8.35 -3.27 -1.24
C LEU A 35 9.18 -2.84 -0.03
N GLN A 36 9.81 -3.79 0.63
CA GLN A 36 10.71 -3.54 1.74
C GLN A 36 12.12 -4.01 1.41
N GLN A 37 13.08 -3.13 1.61
CA GLN A 37 14.48 -3.51 1.62
C GLN A 37 14.88 -4.03 3.00
N GLY A 38 15.42 -5.22 3.06
CA GLY A 38 16.02 -5.76 4.28
C GLY A 38 17.20 -4.89 4.75
N ALA A 39 17.57 -5.02 6.03
CA ALA A 39 18.87 -4.55 6.50
C ALA A 39 19.99 -5.30 5.77
N GLU A 40 21.22 -4.80 5.86
CA GLU A 40 22.39 -5.47 5.26
C GLU A 40 22.42 -6.97 5.59
N GLY A 41 22.54 -7.80 4.56
CA GLY A 41 22.50 -9.26 4.66
C GLY A 41 21.10 -9.85 4.90
N LYS A 42 20.03 -9.05 4.84
CA LYS A 42 18.64 -9.51 4.93
C LYS A 42 17.98 -9.45 3.56
N GLU A 43 17.12 -10.40 3.33
CA GLU A 43 16.36 -10.54 2.10
C GLU A 43 15.36 -9.39 1.89
N SER A 44 15.24 -8.93 0.65
CA SER A 44 14.20 -7.98 0.24
C SER A 44 12.84 -8.68 0.17
N LYS A 45 11.77 -7.93 0.43
CA LYS A 45 10.42 -8.48 0.60
C LYS A 45 9.37 -7.65 -0.10
N SER A 46 8.26 -8.29 -0.43
CA SER A 46 6.97 -7.63 -0.59
C SER A 46 6.19 -7.67 0.73
N ILE A 47 5.35 -6.68 0.93
CA ILE A 47 4.50 -6.57 2.12
C ILE A 47 3.07 -6.28 1.68
N LEU A 48 2.11 -6.95 2.30
CA LEU A 48 0.71 -6.52 2.37
C LEU A 48 0.22 -6.68 3.79
N THR A 49 -0.27 -5.58 4.35
CA THR A 49 -0.88 -5.53 5.67
C THR A 49 -2.35 -5.21 5.53
N MET A 50 -3.19 -5.98 6.19
CA MET A 50 -4.63 -5.78 6.32
C MET A 50 -4.99 -5.61 7.78
N TRP A 51 -5.57 -4.45 8.13
CA TRP A 51 -5.96 -4.17 9.50
C TRP A 51 -7.33 -4.75 9.83
N ASP A 52 -7.51 -5.16 11.09
CA ASP A 52 -8.78 -5.64 11.62
C ASP A 52 -9.88 -4.59 11.51
N ILE A 53 -11.11 -5.06 11.33
CA ILE A 53 -12.29 -4.22 11.23
C ILE A 53 -13.06 -4.33 12.54
N TYR A 54 -13.19 -3.22 13.24
CA TYR A 54 -13.89 -3.11 14.50
C TYR A 54 -15.32 -2.64 14.28
N CYS A 55 -16.27 -3.47 14.69
CA CYS A 55 -17.69 -3.24 14.52
C CYS A 55 -18.39 -3.11 15.86
N THR A 56 -19.35 -2.20 15.98
CA THR A 56 -20.22 -2.08 17.14
C THR A 56 -21.67 -2.07 16.68
N ASP A 57 -22.52 -2.97 17.22
CA ASP A 57 -23.94 -3.01 16.91
C ASP A 57 -24.75 -1.97 17.72
N LYS A 58 -26.06 -1.86 17.44
CA LYS A 58 -26.99 -0.95 18.12
C LYS A 58 -27.15 -1.21 19.63
N ASN A 59 -26.75 -2.38 20.11
CA ASN A 59 -26.78 -2.74 21.52
C ASN A 59 -25.44 -2.53 22.22
N GLY A 60 -24.45 -1.99 21.52
CA GLY A 60 -23.08 -1.77 22.01
C GLY A 60 -22.22 -3.02 22.02
N LYS A 61 -22.67 -4.13 21.43
CA LYS A 61 -21.85 -5.34 21.29
C LYS A 61 -20.77 -5.12 20.26
N LYS A 62 -19.54 -5.38 20.66
CA LYS A 62 -18.35 -5.29 19.80
C LYS A 62 -18.08 -6.61 19.08
N THR A 63 -17.69 -6.52 17.82
CA THR A 63 -17.26 -7.65 16.98
C THR A 63 -16.01 -7.21 16.21
N ILE A 64 -15.03 -8.08 16.07
CA ILE A 64 -13.84 -7.85 15.27
C ILE A 64 -13.90 -8.79 14.09
N ILE A 65 -13.73 -8.27 12.88
CA ILE A 65 -13.58 -9.05 11.65
C ILE A 65 -12.10 -9.04 11.30
N HIS A 66 -11.51 -10.22 11.25
CA HIS A 66 -10.10 -10.43 10.92
C HIS A 66 -9.98 -10.76 9.43
N PRO A 67 -9.24 -9.99 8.63
CA PRO A 67 -8.88 -10.40 7.27
C PRO A 67 -8.10 -11.71 7.29
N GLU A 68 -8.52 -12.68 6.49
CA GLU A 68 -7.92 -13.99 6.41
C GLU A 68 -7.12 -14.15 5.11
N ARG A 69 -5.85 -14.56 5.23
CA ARG A 69 -5.04 -14.86 4.06
C ARG A 69 -5.45 -16.20 3.45
N THR A 70 -5.96 -16.16 2.22
CA THR A 70 -6.44 -17.35 1.50
C THR A 70 -5.44 -17.88 0.46
N TYR A 71 -4.46 -17.05 0.07
CA TYR A 71 -3.39 -17.43 -0.85
C TYR A 71 -2.08 -16.71 -0.56
N THR A 72 -0.97 -17.39 -0.80
CA THR A 72 0.38 -16.83 -0.84
C THR A 72 1.25 -17.57 -1.87
N ALA A 73 2.15 -16.84 -2.53
CA ALA A 73 3.05 -17.39 -3.55
C ALA A 73 4.00 -18.45 -3.00
N GLU A 74 4.44 -18.29 -1.76
CA GLU A 74 5.29 -19.25 -1.07
C GLU A 74 4.62 -19.69 0.23
N LYS A 75 4.78 -20.97 0.57
CA LYS A 75 4.43 -21.48 1.90
C LYS A 75 5.47 -21.03 2.91
N THR A 76 5.45 -19.77 3.26
CA THR A 76 6.29 -19.24 4.32
C THR A 76 5.44 -19.00 5.55
N ASP A 77 5.95 -19.37 6.72
CA ASP A 77 5.34 -19.20 8.03
C ASP A 77 5.26 -17.73 8.48
N ILE A 78 5.16 -16.80 7.52
CA ILE A 78 5.22 -15.38 7.81
C ILE A 78 3.84 -14.74 7.72
N ASP A 79 2.87 -15.36 8.35
CA ASP A 79 1.69 -14.66 8.82
C ASP A 79 1.97 -14.16 10.22
N LYS A 80 2.11 -12.87 10.33
CA LYS A 80 2.07 -12.24 11.63
C LYS A 80 0.69 -11.66 11.82
N LEU A 81 -0.02 -12.13 12.82
CA LEU A 81 -0.96 -11.27 13.50
C LEU A 81 -0.14 -10.10 14.03
N ILE A 82 -0.38 -8.93 13.50
CA ILE A 82 0.27 -7.73 13.96
C ILE A 82 -0.56 -7.21 15.12
N GLY A 83 0.10 -7.03 16.25
CA GLY A 83 -0.46 -6.33 17.39
C GLY A 83 0.51 -5.24 17.82
N GLY A 84 0.00 -4.15 18.35
CA GLY A 84 0.84 -3.10 18.91
C GLY A 84 0.27 -1.70 18.75
N ALA A 85 1.16 -0.70 18.73
CA ALA A 85 0.78 0.72 18.69
C ALA A 85 0.02 1.13 17.42
N GLU A 86 0.13 0.35 16.34
CA GLU A 86 -0.50 0.62 15.04
C GLU A 86 -1.83 -0.12 14.83
N GLY A 87 -2.28 -0.93 15.78
CA GLY A 87 -3.51 -1.72 15.67
C GLY A 87 -3.23 -3.22 15.59
N GLU A 88 -4.28 -4.00 15.36
CA GLU A 88 -4.23 -5.45 15.15
C GLU A 88 -4.62 -5.76 13.70
N GLY A 89 -4.10 -6.85 13.15
CA GLY A 89 -4.37 -7.23 11.78
C GLY A 89 -3.48 -8.37 11.30
N SER A 90 -3.53 -8.64 10.01
CA SER A 90 -2.74 -9.67 9.35
C SER A 90 -1.72 -9.04 8.40
N GLN A 91 -0.51 -9.57 8.40
CA GLN A 91 0.56 -9.10 7.52
C GLN A 91 1.20 -10.27 6.78
N THR A 92 1.30 -10.16 5.47
CA THR A 92 2.09 -11.06 4.63
C THR A 92 3.41 -10.39 4.28
N LEU A 93 4.51 -11.06 4.61
CA LEU A 93 5.88 -10.68 4.28
C LEU A 93 6.46 -11.80 3.43
N LEU A 94 6.62 -11.58 2.14
CA LEU A 94 7.17 -12.60 1.22
C LEU A 94 8.54 -12.19 0.72
N PRO A 95 9.51 -13.13 0.64
CA PRO A 95 10.72 -12.90 -0.11
C PRO A 95 10.39 -12.44 -1.53
N TYR A 96 10.98 -11.35 -1.94
CA TYR A 96 10.85 -10.84 -3.29
C TYR A 96 12.15 -10.11 -3.65
N ASN A 97 12.93 -10.72 -4.53
CA ASN A 97 14.27 -10.24 -4.87
C ASN A 97 14.23 -9.04 -5.83
N TRP A 98 13.57 -7.98 -5.41
CA TRP A 98 13.58 -6.73 -6.17
C TRP A 98 14.93 -6.03 -6.04
N GLN A 99 15.29 -5.26 -7.05
CA GLN A 99 16.56 -4.56 -7.13
C GLN A 99 16.36 -3.07 -7.32
N ALA A 100 17.13 -2.26 -6.60
CA ALA A 100 17.15 -0.81 -6.81
C ALA A 100 17.55 -0.48 -8.26
N GLY A 101 16.98 0.60 -8.81
CA GLY A 101 17.21 1.01 -10.19
C GLY A 101 16.40 0.24 -11.24
N ARG A 102 15.51 -0.66 -10.83
CA ARG A 102 14.58 -1.34 -11.73
C ARG A 102 13.14 -0.88 -11.49
N TRP A 103 12.34 -0.92 -12.53
CA TRP A 103 10.93 -0.60 -12.48
C TRP A 103 10.09 -1.85 -12.23
N TYR A 104 9.17 -1.72 -11.27
CA TYR A 104 8.19 -2.74 -10.92
C TYR A 104 6.80 -2.13 -11.01
N ARG A 105 5.85 -2.89 -11.54
CA ARG A 105 4.44 -2.52 -11.49
C ARG A 105 3.79 -3.26 -10.35
N MET A 106 3.10 -2.55 -9.47
CA MET A 106 2.26 -3.11 -8.44
C MET A 106 0.80 -3.02 -8.86
N LEU A 107 0.07 -4.11 -8.70
CA LEU A 107 -1.37 -4.15 -8.83
C LEU A 107 -1.97 -4.58 -7.50
N LEU A 108 -2.89 -3.78 -6.99
CA LEU A 108 -3.86 -4.17 -5.98
C LEU A 108 -5.23 -4.21 -6.60
N ARG A 109 -5.97 -5.29 -6.37
CA ARG A 109 -7.33 -5.41 -6.85
C ARG A 109 -8.25 -6.01 -5.80
N CYS A 110 -9.52 -5.63 -5.89
CA CYS A 110 -10.61 -6.31 -5.21
C CYS A 110 -11.21 -7.37 -6.14
N GLY A 111 -11.56 -8.50 -5.58
CA GLY A 111 -12.31 -9.58 -6.22
C GLY A 111 -13.40 -10.08 -5.29
N THR A 112 -14.03 -11.19 -5.65
CA THR A 112 -15.02 -11.87 -4.82
C THR A 112 -14.59 -13.32 -4.58
N SER A 113 -14.58 -13.74 -3.34
CA SER A 113 -14.31 -15.13 -2.96
C SER A 113 -15.44 -16.05 -3.45
N GLU A 114 -15.09 -17.05 -4.23
CA GLU A 114 -16.05 -18.07 -4.69
C GLU A 114 -16.61 -18.91 -3.52
N THR A 115 -15.85 -19.00 -2.42
CA THR A 115 -16.22 -19.83 -1.26
C THR A 115 -17.12 -19.08 -0.30
N THR A 116 -16.78 -17.84 0.04
CA THR A 116 -17.46 -17.07 1.08
C THR A 116 -18.40 -16.00 0.51
N GLY A 117 -18.18 -15.59 -0.73
CA GLY A 117 -18.83 -14.44 -1.36
C GLY A 117 -18.35 -13.09 -0.79
N ASN A 118 -17.34 -13.09 0.06
CA ASN A 118 -16.73 -11.88 0.59
C ASN A 118 -15.82 -11.24 -0.46
N THR A 119 -15.50 -9.97 -0.25
CA THR A 119 -14.48 -9.28 -1.04
C THR A 119 -13.11 -9.86 -0.73
N THR A 120 -12.35 -10.11 -1.78
CA THR A 120 -10.92 -10.42 -1.68
C THR A 120 -10.08 -9.22 -2.05
N VAL A 121 -8.89 -9.11 -1.45
CA VAL A 121 -7.85 -8.15 -1.83
C VAL A 121 -6.62 -8.94 -2.25
N GLU A 122 -6.13 -8.65 -3.45
CA GLU A 122 -4.99 -9.33 -4.04
C GLU A 122 -3.85 -8.35 -4.31
N GLN A 123 -2.62 -8.79 -4.06
CA GLN A 123 -1.41 -8.08 -4.41
C GLN A 123 -0.61 -8.83 -5.46
N TRP A 124 -0.23 -8.12 -6.51
CA TRP A 124 0.58 -8.62 -7.60
C TRP A 124 1.74 -7.65 -7.89
N PHE A 125 2.88 -8.20 -8.28
CA PHE A 125 4.00 -7.44 -8.82
C PHE A 125 4.37 -7.93 -10.21
N GLN A 126 4.78 -7.00 -11.06
CA GLN A 126 5.40 -7.28 -12.36
C GLN A 126 6.81 -6.69 -12.37
N ASP A 127 7.82 -7.50 -12.64
CA ASP A 127 9.13 -7.01 -13.02
C ASP A 127 9.07 -6.54 -14.48
N LEU A 128 9.23 -5.24 -14.73
CA LEU A 128 9.15 -4.69 -16.07
C LEU A 128 10.37 -5.05 -16.95
N THR A 129 11.42 -5.59 -16.35
CA THR A 129 12.58 -6.09 -17.11
C THR A 129 12.28 -7.42 -17.79
N THR A 130 11.55 -8.30 -17.11
CA THR A 130 11.18 -9.63 -17.62
C THR A 130 9.76 -9.69 -18.17
N GLY A 131 8.90 -8.77 -17.75
CA GLY A 131 7.47 -8.78 -18.02
C GLY A 131 6.68 -9.79 -17.19
N GLU A 132 7.33 -10.52 -16.29
CA GLU A 132 6.71 -11.57 -15.48
C GLU A 132 5.91 -10.98 -14.32
N TRP A 133 4.69 -11.49 -14.13
CA TRP A 133 3.86 -11.19 -13.00
C TRP A 133 4.02 -12.25 -11.90
N THR A 134 4.04 -11.80 -10.67
CA THR A 134 3.99 -12.65 -9.48
C THR A 134 2.78 -12.30 -8.65
N HIS A 135 1.88 -13.28 -8.44
CA HIS A 135 0.80 -13.15 -7.47
C HIS A 135 1.38 -13.36 -6.07
N MET A 136 1.37 -12.33 -5.25
CA MET A 136 2.00 -12.38 -3.94
C MET A 136 1.08 -13.00 -2.90
N CYS A 137 -0.10 -12.46 -2.72
CA CYS A 137 -1.05 -12.97 -1.75
C CYS A 137 -2.49 -12.51 -2.06
N THR A 138 -3.45 -13.21 -1.43
CA THR A 138 -4.87 -12.86 -1.41
C THR A 138 -5.38 -12.90 0.01
N TYR A 139 -6.14 -11.90 0.39
CA TYR A 139 -6.92 -11.86 1.62
C TYR A 139 -8.41 -11.89 1.33
N ASP A 140 -9.18 -12.71 2.05
CA ASP A 140 -10.62 -12.55 2.25
C ASP A 140 -10.79 -11.57 3.41
N ILE A 141 -11.44 -10.43 3.15
CA ILE A 141 -11.56 -9.38 4.17
C ILE A 141 -12.74 -9.56 5.12
N GLY A 142 -13.51 -10.66 4.98
CA GLY A 142 -14.68 -10.93 5.81
C GLY A 142 -15.89 -10.02 5.53
N VAL A 143 -15.85 -9.21 4.48
CA VAL A 143 -16.88 -8.21 4.13
C VAL A 143 -17.29 -8.38 2.68
N LYS A 144 -18.59 -8.37 2.41
CA LYS A 144 -19.14 -8.42 1.05
C LYS A 144 -19.24 -7.03 0.43
N ASN A 145 -19.16 -6.98 -0.91
CA ASN A 145 -19.39 -5.76 -1.69
C ASN A 145 -18.54 -4.57 -1.22
N SER A 146 -17.30 -4.83 -0.89
CA SER A 146 -16.32 -3.81 -0.52
C SER A 146 -15.37 -3.52 -1.68
N CYS A 147 -14.81 -2.33 -1.70
CA CYS A 147 -13.80 -1.90 -2.66
C CYS A 147 -12.89 -0.84 -2.02
N PHE A 148 -11.85 -0.45 -2.73
CA PHE A 148 -11.00 0.66 -2.30
C PHE A 148 -11.78 1.96 -2.29
N LYS A 149 -11.55 2.81 -1.29
CA LYS A 149 -12.29 4.04 -1.08
C LYS A 149 -11.40 5.20 -0.66
N GLY A 150 -11.77 6.39 -1.12
CA GLY A 150 -11.17 7.64 -0.66
C GLY A 150 -9.78 7.89 -1.22
N SER A 151 -8.94 8.51 -0.41
CA SER A 151 -7.58 8.88 -0.81
C SER A 151 -6.64 7.70 -0.74
N LEU A 152 -5.82 7.57 -1.77
CA LEU A 152 -4.68 6.67 -1.78
C LEU A 152 -3.43 7.48 -1.48
N THR A 153 -2.54 6.91 -0.69
CA THR A 153 -1.24 7.52 -0.41
C THR A 153 -0.11 6.55 -0.72
N VAL A 154 1.04 7.11 -1.02
CA VAL A 154 2.32 6.41 -1.13
C VAL A 154 3.29 7.08 -0.17
N PHE A 155 4.21 6.31 0.39
CA PHE A 155 5.24 6.87 1.24
C PHE A 155 6.53 6.06 1.19
N SER A 156 7.64 6.71 1.54
CA SER A 156 8.91 6.06 1.80
C SER A 156 9.25 6.22 3.28
N GLU A 157 9.55 5.12 3.95
CA GLU A 157 9.85 5.09 5.38
C GLU A 157 11.20 4.43 5.65
N ASN A 158 11.96 5.02 6.55
CA ASN A 158 13.07 4.36 7.20
C ASN A 158 12.70 4.02 8.65
N PHE A 159 12.43 2.76 8.91
CA PHE A 159 12.06 2.29 10.25
C PHE A 159 13.26 1.90 11.14
N LEU A 160 14.48 2.05 10.64
CA LEU A 160 15.71 1.77 11.40
C LEU A 160 16.52 3.05 11.60
N LYS A 161 16.42 3.65 12.78
CA LYS A 161 17.04 4.94 13.12
C LYS A 161 18.54 5.01 12.82
N GLN A 162 19.27 3.92 12.98
CA GLN A 162 20.71 3.85 12.70
C GLN A 162 21.09 4.11 11.24
N TYR A 163 20.14 4.02 10.32
CA TYR A 163 20.36 4.28 8.90
C TYR A 163 19.71 5.61 8.43
N ALA A 164 19.37 6.50 9.36
CA ALA A 164 18.72 7.78 9.02
C ALA A 164 19.56 8.65 8.07
N GLY A 165 20.88 8.55 8.13
CA GLY A 165 21.80 9.29 7.26
C GLY A 165 21.95 8.75 5.84
N GLY A 166 21.30 7.64 5.49
CA GLY A 166 21.40 7.08 4.15
C GLY A 166 20.50 7.80 3.14
N VAL A 167 21.00 7.99 1.92
CA VAL A 167 20.18 8.49 0.80
C VAL A 167 19.19 7.41 0.38
N ARG A 168 17.92 7.81 0.19
CA ARG A 168 16.85 6.96 -0.30
C ARG A 168 16.03 7.71 -1.32
N SER A 169 15.65 7.03 -2.37
CA SER A 169 14.73 7.56 -3.37
C SER A 169 13.64 6.54 -3.69
N LEU A 170 12.47 7.05 -3.95
CA LEU A 170 11.34 6.30 -4.50
C LEU A 170 10.77 7.13 -5.65
N GLU A 171 10.65 6.50 -6.79
CA GLU A 171 10.04 7.07 -7.97
C GLU A 171 8.82 6.24 -8.36
N PHE A 172 7.77 6.90 -8.83
CA PHE A 172 6.56 6.23 -9.32
C PHE A 172 5.94 7.00 -10.47
N THR A 173 5.40 6.25 -11.42
CA THR A 173 4.84 6.77 -12.66
C THR A 173 3.63 5.93 -13.10
N ASN A 174 2.89 6.42 -14.09
CA ASN A 174 1.74 5.73 -14.70
C ASN A 174 0.75 5.16 -13.66
N VAL A 175 0.50 5.95 -12.62
CA VAL A 175 -0.47 5.58 -11.58
C VAL A 175 -1.87 5.60 -12.16
N ARG A 176 -2.62 4.52 -11.99
CA ARG A 176 -3.96 4.35 -12.52
C ARG A 176 -4.91 3.75 -11.53
N ILE A 177 -6.16 4.13 -11.62
CA ILE A 177 -7.26 3.59 -10.82
C ILE A 177 -8.30 3.03 -11.80
N HIS A 178 -8.74 1.80 -11.57
CA HIS A 178 -9.88 1.23 -12.28
C HIS A 178 -11.18 1.62 -11.56
N THR A 179 -12.12 2.13 -12.33
CA THR A 179 -13.46 2.53 -11.87
C THR A 179 -14.52 1.84 -12.72
N SER A 180 -15.79 2.02 -12.40
CA SER A 180 -16.90 1.56 -13.25
C SER A 180 -16.87 2.10 -14.69
N GLU A 181 -16.15 3.20 -14.90
CA GLU A 181 -15.95 3.81 -16.23
C GLU A 181 -14.64 3.38 -16.92
N GLY A 182 -13.92 2.42 -16.32
CA GLY A 182 -12.62 1.94 -16.79
C GLY A 182 -11.43 2.61 -16.11
N TRP A 183 -10.25 2.47 -16.70
CA TRP A 183 -9.00 3.00 -16.18
C TRP A 183 -8.95 4.52 -16.24
N LYS A 184 -8.61 5.13 -15.12
CA LYS A 184 -8.37 6.58 -14.97
C LYS A 184 -6.92 6.83 -14.58
N ASP A 185 -6.29 7.75 -15.26
CA ASP A 185 -4.93 8.20 -14.95
C ASP A 185 -4.94 9.11 -13.73
N VAL A 186 -4.01 8.86 -12.81
CA VAL A 186 -3.73 9.76 -11.67
C VAL A 186 -2.52 10.61 -12.02
N THR A 187 -2.78 11.81 -12.48
CA THR A 187 -1.75 12.76 -12.94
C THR A 187 -1.45 13.87 -11.95
N SER A 188 -2.10 13.86 -10.79
CA SER A 188 -1.91 14.87 -9.76
C SER A 188 -2.00 14.25 -8.37
N THR A 189 -1.11 14.67 -7.50
CA THR A 189 -1.10 14.28 -6.08
C THR A 189 -0.74 15.46 -5.19
N GLY A 190 -1.23 15.44 -3.95
CA GLY A 190 -0.67 16.24 -2.89
C GLY A 190 0.51 15.51 -2.24
N TYR A 191 1.41 16.25 -1.64
CA TYR A 191 2.39 15.68 -0.73
C TYR A 191 2.31 16.32 0.64
N ILE A 192 2.64 15.54 1.65
CA ILE A 192 2.74 16.00 3.03
C ILE A 192 4.00 15.39 3.66
N ARG A 193 4.66 16.18 4.48
CA ARG A 193 5.77 15.76 5.31
C ARG A 193 5.29 15.49 6.72
N SER A 194 5.47 14.27 7.19
CA SER A 194 5.28 13.96 8.61
C SER A 194 6.53 14.40 9.39
N ARG A 195 6.36 15.34 10.33
CA ARG A 195 7.46 15.92 11.10
C ARG A 195 7.65 15.33 12.46
N VAL A 196 6.56 14.83 13.04
CA VAL A 196 6.54 14.51 14.46
C VAL A 196 5.87 13.16 14.65
N ASP A 197 6.54 12.27 15.32
CA ASP A 197 5.95 11.02 15.77
C ASP A 197 5.04 11.24 17.00
N LYS A 198 4.40 10.16 17.48
CA LYS A 198 3.52 10.20 18.65
C LYS A 198 4.21 10.62 19.96
N THR A 199 5.53 10.62 20.00
CA THR A 199 6.33 11.01 21.17
C THR A 199 6.81 12.47 21.10
N GLY A 200 6.45 13.21 20.03
CA GLY A 200 6.93 14.54 19.78
C GLY A 200 8.34 14.62 19.20
N VAL A 201 8.94 13.48 18.87
CA VAL A 201 10.25 13.42 18.21
C VAL A 201 10.06 13.67 16.72
N LEU A 202 10.96 14.47 16.14
CA LEU A 202 10.94 14.74 14.70
C LEU A 202 11.15 13.43 13.93
N ALA A 203 10.18 13.05 13.11
CA ALA A 203 10.29 11.91 12.21
C ALA A 203 11.33 12.17 11.11
N ASP A 204 11.57 13.43 10.79
CA ASP A 204 12.67 13.89 9.93
C ASP A 204 13.52 14.92 10.68
N ILE A 205 14.53 14.42 11.37
CA ILE A 205 15.41 15.19 12.25
C ILE A 205 16.19 16.26 11.48
N TYR A 206 16.44 16.04 10.18
CA TYR A 206 17.41 16.83 9.44
C TYR A 206 16.80 17.75 8.39
N GLY A 207 15.50 17.71 8.14
CA GLY A 207 14.91 18.44 7.03
C GLY A 207 15.50 18.05 5.67
N SER A 208 15.89 16.80 5.53
CA SER A 208 16.72 16.28 4.44
C SER A 208 15.94 15.55 3.38
N TRP A 209 14.68 15.90 3.18
CA TRP A 209 13.79 15.23 2.24
C TRP A 209 13.31 16.17 1.15
N GLU A 210 12.94 15.59 0.02
CA GLU A 210 12.29 16.29 -1.08
C GLU A 210 11.20 15.41 -1.70
N ALA A 211 10.10 16.03 -2.12
CA ALA A 211 9.12 15.45 -3.01
C ALA A 211 8.96 16.35 -4.24
N GLY A 212 8.91 15.77 -5.40
CA GLY A 212 8.81 16.49 -6.64
C GLY A 212 8.18 15.68 -7.76
N ALA A 213 8.10 16.29 -8.92
CA ALA A 213 7.68 15.68 -10.15
C ALA A 213 8.52 16.21 -11.30
N ASP A 214 8.86 15.34 -12.22
CA ASP A 214 9.28 15.68 -13.59
C ASP A 214 8.11 15.45 -14.56
N ASP A 215 8.38 15.39 -15.86
CA ASP A 215 7.34 15.26 -16.88
C ASP A 215 6.36 14.11 -16.65
N SER A 216 6.83 12.96 -16.16
CA SER A 216 6.00 11.74 -16.05
C SER A 216 6.16 10.99 -14.74
N THR A 217 7.04 11.43 -13.86
CA THR A 217 7.45 10.70 -12.67
C THR A 217 7.31 11.56 -11.45
N PHE A 218 6.62 11.04 -10.45
CA PHE A 218 6.70 11.56 -9.08
C PHE A 218 7.90 10.96 -8.38
N TYR A 219 8.53 11.72 -7.51
CA TYR A 219 9.65 11.22 -6.71
C TYR A 219 9.61 11.70 -5.26
N MET A 220 10.20 10.89 -4.40
CA MET A 220 10.52 11.22 -3.00
C MET A 220 11.96 10.86 -2.74
N ILE A 221 12.71 11.79 -2.12
CA ILE A 221 14.12 11.61 -1.80
C ILE A 221 14.35 11.99 -0.34
N SER A 222 15.07 11.15 0.41
CA SER A 222 15.70 11.50 1.67
C SER A 222 17.21 11.53 1.43
N THR A 223 17.83 12.68 1.67
CA THR A 223 19.28 12.86 1.39
C THR A 223 20.17 12.46 2.55
N GLY A 224 19.61 12.35 3.76
CA GLY A 224 20.37 12.12 5.00
C GLY A 224 21.29 13.29 5.41
N VAL A 225 21.24 14.41 4.69
CA VAL A 225 22.08 15.58 4.95
C VAL A 225 21.21 16.73 5.49
N PRO A 226 21.49 17.26 6.68
CA PRO A 226 20.72 18.34 7.27
C PRO A 226 20.61 19.56 6.35
N GLY A 227 19.38 20.08 6.21
CA GLY A 227 19.11 21.29 5.43
C GLY A 227 19.12 21.13 3.91
N LEU A 228 19.39 19.92 3.38
CA LEU A 228 19.19 19.62 1.97
C LEU A 228 17.80 19.02 1.78
N GLY A 229 16.99 19.67 0.99
CA GLY A 229 15.65 19.24 0.65
C GLY A 229 14.62 20.36 0.75
N ARG A 230 13.39 20.01 0.47
CA ARG A 230 12.28 20.96 0.47
C ARG A 230 11.91 21.34 1.90
N THR A 231 11.71 22.63 2.11
CA THR A 231 11.31 23.19 3.42
C THR A 231 9.79 23.21 3.61
N GLU A 232 9.03 23.24 2.52
CA GLU A 232 7.56 23.24 2.57
C GLU A 232 7.05 21.88 3.05
N ASN A 233 6.03 21.93 3.90
CA ASN A 233 5.46 20.72 4.50
C ASN A 233 4.39 20.07 3.63
N THR A 234 3.80 20.82 2.70
CA THR A 234 2.72 20.37 1.82
C THR A 234 2.83 21.04 0.46
N GLY A 235 2.31 20.39 -0.56
CA GLY A 235 2.24 20.96 -1.89
C GLY A 235 1.48 20.03 -2.84
N LYS A 236 1.37 20.46 -4.09
CA LYS A 236 0.74 19.71 -5.18
C LYS A 236 1.76 19.43 -6.26
N LEU A 237 1.74 18.20 -6.77
CA LEU A 237 2.58 17.74 -7.87
C LEU A 237 1.70 17.27 -9.02
N THR A 238 2.16 17.45 -10.24
CA THR A 238 1.48 16.99 -11.47
C THR A 238 2.45 16.36 -12.42
N VAL A 239 2.00 15.34 -13.13
CA VAL A 239 2.76 14.61 -14.17
C VAL A 239 1.87 14.36 -15.38
N GLN A 240 2.48 13.91 -16.47
CA GLN A 240 1.80 13.36 -17.64
C GLN A 240 2.08 11.87 -17.70
N ASN A 241 1.03 11.03 -17.72
CA ASN A 241 1.23 9.61 -17.95
C ASN A 241 1.66 9.38 -19.41
N ARG A 242 2.72 8.59 -19.60
CA ARG A 242 3.28 8.31 -20.94
C ARG A 242 2.77 7.02 -21.55
N GLU A 243 2.35 6.07 -20.71
CA GLU A 243 1.77 4.83 -21.19
C GLU A 243 0.29 5.01 -21.48
N SER A 244 -0.17 4.52 -22.62
CA SER A 244 -1.58 4.46 -22.99
C SER A 244 -2.06 3.02 -23.03
N GLY A 245 -3.37 2.80 -22.93
CA GLY A 245 -3.98 1.48 -23.03
C GLY A 245 -4.17 0.78 -21.68
N ASP A 246 -4.52 -0.50 -21.75
CA ASP A 246 -4.74 -1.33 -20.59
C ASP A 246 -3.42 -1.62 -19.87
N PRO A 247 -3.25 -1.20 -18.61
CA PRO A 247 -2.02 -1.47 -17.85
C PRO A 247 -1.81 -2.96 -17.56
N LEU A 248 -2.82 -3.79 -17.77
CA LEU A 248 -2.76 -5.25 -17.65
C LEU A 248 -2.51 -5.95 -18.98
N ASN A 249 -2.29 -5.18 -20.05
CA ASN A 249 -2.03 -5.73 -21.37
C ASN A 249 -0.79 -6.64 -21.34
N GLY A 250 -1.03 -7.92 -21.59
CA GLY A 250 -0.02 -8.99 -21.51
C GLY A 250 -0.22 -10.00 -20.40
N LYS A 251 -1.27 -9.78 -19.54
CA LYS A 251 -1.81 -10.69 -18.58
C LYS A 251 -1.29 -11.85 -17.93
N PRO A 252 -1.41 -11.96 -16.68
CA PRO A 252 -1.70 -13.25 -16.09
C PRO A 252 -3.01 -13.30 -15.30
N LEU A 253 -3.79 -12.28 -15.36
CA LEU A 253 -5.04 -12.26 -14.62
C LEU A 253 -6.07 -13.04 -15.43
N LYS A 254 -6.44 -14.25 -14.96
CA LYS A 254 -7.52 -15.01 -15.54
C LYS A 254 -8.75 -14.13 -15.72
N GLU A 255 -9.55 -14.41 -16.75
CA GLU A 255 -10.71 -13.63 -17.21
C GLU A 255 -11.82 -13.38 -16.16
N THR A 256 -11.67 -13.91 -14.95
CA THR A 256 -12.60 -13.75 -13.83
C THR A 256 -12.42 -12.45 -13.04
N VAL A 257 -11.59 -11.54 -13.51
CA VAL A 257 -11.45 -10.24 -12.89
C VAL A 257 -12.59 -9.35 -13.29
N ARG A 258 -13.64 -9.32 -12.51
CA ARG A 258 -14.62 -8.24 -12.55
C ARG A 258 -14.09 -7.12 -11.67
N PHE A 259 -13.84 -5.99 -12.31
CA PHE A 259 -13.72 -4.72 -11.65
C PHE A 259 -15.13 -4.12 -11.61
N ASP A 260 -15.86 -4.37 -10.54
CA ASP A 260 -17.17 -3.75 -10.31
C ASP A 260 -17.01 -2.45 -9.52
#